data_33819065969339af8c763c448ee9e69f
#
_entry.id   33819065969339af8c763c448ee9e69f
#
_cell.length_a   1.000
_cell.length_b   1.000
_cell.length_c   1.000
_cell.angle_alpha   90.00
_cell.angle_beta   90.00
_cell.angle_gamma   90.00
#
_symmetry.space_group_name_H-M   'P 1'
#
loop_
_entity.id
_entity.type
_entity.pdbx_description
1 polymer ?
#
loop_
_entity_poly.entity_id
_entity_poly.type
_entity_poly.pdbx_seq_one_letter_code
_entity_poly.pdbx_strand_id
1 'polypeptide(L)'
;MNAYGTLLKKLIRFTNIKLTNLAEIVGYDTSYISKWCNKGKLPAAKAAPNVNKCLADVFAREIVAQEDATLFAAEFNASGPYDESSISSTIFQLLKDAYKRSYEDTAENPNMSGLTAPRMLLWQLDIKNFFVTELPQMLKCLNEPCHILCTMDICGFLPDLSYEARHTNHYNAPVHIKMGINPERRGVDHSYIPKLYYFLNNYNDINFDFYNNSCMDYMNLFIVKNCVAVQCALDKDYRISIAHIITDISQVNSLYQKINSEFTLSRLMIHSSDSEELFYNGYRTEFYAHNSFQIMVTRGFEFLLPAQINPRLIQAARNQGFDESMAQLVAHLGITWEEIFEKGEIDFYLLKTNLLRYITDGTIYFADVVYHMSVEERKEHIQHVLELVQKNPKIRFFIIDDECIPNSEYLFQMSVYNN
;
A
#
# COMPACT_ATOMS: atom_id res chain seq x y z
N MET A 1 5.48 23.31 -12.40
CA MET A 1 6.84 22.79 -12.70
C MET A 1 6.67 21.74 -13.75
N ASN A 2 7.43 21.73 -14.84
CA ASN A 2 7.23 20.77 -15.93
C ASN A 2 7.89 19.40 -15.63
N ALA A 3 7.53 18.36 -16.37
CA ALA A 3 8.02 17.00 -16.20
C ALA A 3 9.56 16.90 -16.31
N TYR A 4 10.16 17.66 -17.23
CA TYR A 4 11.60 17.70 -17.42
C TYR A 4 12.34 18.25 -16.19
N GLY A 5 11.88 19.37 -15.65
CA GLY A 5 12.48 19.97 -14.46
C GLY A 5 12.32 19.12 -13.20
N THR A 6 11.21 18.41 -13.08
CA THR A 6 10.97 17.46 -11.99
C THR A 6 11.95 16.29 -12.05
N LEU A 7 12.08 15.67 -13.23
CA LEU A 7 13.02 14.56 -13.44
C LEU A 7 14.46 15.00 -13.22
N LEU A 8 14.84 16.15 -13.76
CA LEU A 8 16.21 16.67 -13.62
C LEU A 8 16.56 16.93 -12.15
N LYS A 9 15.65 17.50 -11.37
CA LYS A 9 15.83 17.64 -9.92
C LYS A 9 16.00 16.32 -9.20
N LYS A 10 15.20 15.31 -9.58
CA LYS A 10 15.26 13.98 -8.99
C LYS A 10 16.62 13.35 -9.23
N LEU A 11 17.13 13.41 -10.46
CA LEU A 11 18.46 12.91 -10.82
C LEU A 11 19.59 13.65 -10.07
N ILE A 12 19.52 14.98 -9.98
CA ILE A 12 20.50 15.79 -9.24
C ILE A 12 20.52 15.41 -7.74
N ARG A 13 19.35 15.21 -7.13
CA ARG A 13 19.28 14.80 -5.72
C ARG A 13 19.79 13.39 -5.53
N PHE A 14 19.45 12.47 -6.42
CA PHE A 14 19.86 11.07 -6.35
C PHE A 14 21.39 10.95 -6.43
N THR A 15 22.04 11.65 -7.36
CA THR A 15 23.50 11.61 -7.54
C THR A 15 24.26 12.59 -6.66
N ASN A 16 23.55 13.44 -5.91
CA ASN A 16 24.14 14.50 -5.07
C ASN A 16 25.14 15.41 -5.80
N ILE A 17 25.01 15.54 -7.14
CA ILE A 17 25.91 16.34 -7.96
C ILE A 17 25.64 17.85 -7.75
N LYS A 18 26.68 18.65 -7.66
CA LYS A 18 26.54 20.11 -7.54
C LYS A 18 26.11 20.70 -8.89
N LEU A 19 25.13 21.63 -8.84
CA LEU A 19 24.64 22.34 -10.03
C LEU A 19 25.75 23.05 -10.82
N THR A 20 26.79 23.54 -10.14
CA THR A 20 27.95 24.17 -10.76
C THR A 20 28.73 23.19 -11.63
N ASN A 21 28.99 21.98 -11.12
CA ASN A 21 29.72 20.94 -11.87
C ASN A 21 28.90 20.46 -13.07
N LEU A 22 27.60 20.28 -12.86
CA LEU A 22 26.70 19.86 -13.96
C LEU A 22 26.64 20.93 -15.06
N ALA A 23 26.57 22.20 -14.70
CA ALA A 23 26.53 23.31 -15.63
C ALA A 23 27.84 23.42 -16.47
N GLU A 24 28.97 23.25 -15.83
CA GLU A 24 30.29 23.25 -16.49
C GLU A 24 30.40 22.13 -17.54
N ILE A 25 30.00 20.89 -17.17
CA ILE A 25 30.08 19.73 -18.08
C ILE A 25 29.12 19.88 -19.26
N VAL A 26 27.91 20.38 -19.02
CA VAL A 26 26.90 20.55 -20.07
C VAL A 26 27.18 21.81 -20.92
N GLY A 27 28.10 22.66 -20.49
CA GLY A 27 28.49 23.88 -21.22
C GLY A 27 27.46 25.02 -21.13
N TYR A 28 26.74 25.08 -20.01
CA TYR A 28 25.74 26.14 -19.73
C TYR A 28 26.04 26.85 -18.42
N ASP A 29 25.58 28.08 -18.29
CA ASP A 29 25.60 28.79 -17.02
C ASP A 29 24.66 28.12 -16.01
N THR A 30 25.04 28.08 -14.74
CA THR A 30 24.27 27.48 -13.64
C THR A 30 22.85 28.01 -13.56
N SER A 31 22.62 29.27 -13.96
CA SER A 31 21.29 29.88 -13.99
C SER A 31 20.35 29.21 -15.00
N TYR A 32 20.88 28.65 -16.09
CA TYR A 32 20.06 27.89 -17.06
C TYR A 32 19.61 26.57 -16.47
N ILE A 33 20.52 25.81 -15.87
CA ILE A 33 20.17 24.54 -15.19
C ILE A 33 19.14 24.81 -14.10
N SER A 34 19.35 25.87 -13.29
CA SER A 34 18.39 26.30 -12.28
C SER A 34 17.01 26.67 -12.86
N LYS A 35 16.97 27.33 -14.03
CA LYS A 35 15.70 27.67 -14.70
C LYS A 35 15.01 26.42 -15.24
N TRP A 36 15.74 25.41 -15.74
CA TRP A 36 15.16 24.13 -16.16
C TRP A 36 14.56 23.41 -14.97
N CYS A 37 15.28 23.35 -13.86
CA CYS A 37 14.80 22.70 -12.64
C CYS A 37 13.61 23.43 -12.00
N ASN A 38 13.60 24.77 -11.93
CA ASN A 38 12.71 25.51 -11.01
C ASN A 38 11.64 26.35 -11.71
N LYS A 39 11.90 26.79 -12.96
CA LYS A 39 11.04 27.77 -13.65
C LYS A 39 10.34 27.19 -14.89
N GLY A 40 10.35 25.86 -15.07
CA GLY A 40 9.70 25.20 -16.19
C GLY A 40 10.28 25.54 -17.57
N LYS A 41 11.48 26.16 -17.64
CA LYS A 41 12.16 26.39 -18.90
C LYS A 41 12.78 25.09 -19.41
N LEU A 42 12.88 24.96 -20.74
CA LEU A 42 13.47 23.81 -21.40
C LEU A 42 14.76 24.21 -22.14
N PRO A 43 15.69 23.26 -22.35
CA PRO A 43 16.75 23.42 -23.34
C PRO A 43 16.16 23.76 -24.71
N ALA A 44 16.87 24.56 -25.52
CA ALA A 44 16.44 24.86 -26.86
C ALA A 44 16.28 23.57 -27.70
N ALA A 45 15.23 23.45 -28.51
CA ALA A 45 14.88 22.23 -29.22
C ALA A 45 16.05 21.62 -30.04
N LYS A 46 16.85 22.46 -30.69
CA LYS A 46 18.04 22.01 -31.41
C LYS A 46 19.16 21.48 -30.50
N ALA A 47 19.27 21.97 -29.28
CA ALA A 47 20.31 21.58 -28.34
C ALA A 47 19.87 20.44 -27.40
N ALA A 48 18.59 20.24 -27.24
CA ALA A 48 18.02 19.28 -26.30
C ALA A 48 18.56 17.84 -26.41
N PRO A 49 18.73 17.26 -27.63
CA PRO A 49 19.30 15.92 -27.75
C PRO A 49 20.72 15.82 -27.20
N ASN A 50 21.57 16.78 -27.47
CA ASN A 50 22.95 16.82 -26.98
C ASN A 50 23.02 17.08 -25.48
N VAL A 51 22.20 18.02 -24.98
CA VAL A 51 22.09 18.32 -23.55
C VAL A 51 21.63 17.08 -22.78
N ASN A 52 20.60 16.39 -23.25
CA ASN A 52 20.08 15.19 -22.59
C ASN A 52 21.10 14.06 -22.59
N LYS A 53 21.88 13.91 -23.68
CA LYS A 53 22.95 12.92 -23.74
C LYS A 53 24.07 13.22 -22.75
N CYS A 54 24.57 14.47 -22.73
CA CYS A 54 25.58 14.88 -21.75
C CYS A 54 25.11 14.70 -20.30
N LEU A 55 23.86 15.07 -20.00
CA LEU A 55 23.28 14.88 -18.67
C LEU A 55 23.21 13.40 -18.31
N ALA A 56 22.77 12.54 -19.25
CA ALA A 56 22.66 11.11 -19.03
C ALA A 56 24.02 10.46 -18.74
N ASP A 57 25.05 10.83 -19.51
CA ASP A 57 26.40 10.30 -19.34
C ASP A 57 27.00 10.73 -17.97
N VAL A 58 26.76 11.97 -17.56
CA VAL A 58 27.22 12.49 -16.27
C VAL A 58 26.55 11.75 -15.11
N PHE A 59 25.23 11.66 -15.14
CA PHE A 59 24.48 10.99 -14.06
C PHE A 59 24.82 9.48 -14.01
N ALA A 60 24.96 8.81 -15.16
CA ALA A 60 25.34 7.39 -15.18
C ALA A 60 26.71 7.16 -14.55
N ARG A 61 27.69 8.00 -14.86
CA ARG A 61 29.04 7.93 -14.28
C ARG A 61 29.02 8.10 -12.75
N GLU A 62 28.28 9.08 -12.26
CA GLU A 62 28.12 9.30 -10.82
C GLU A 62 27.44 8.13 -10.13
N ILE A 63 26.38 7.56 -10.71
CA ILE A 63 25.67 6.40 -10.18
C ILE A 63 26.60 5.18 -10.07
N VAL A 64 27.40 4.92 -11.09
CA VAL A 64 28.36 3.81 -11.08
C VAL A 64 29.50 4.06 -10.10
N ALA A 65 30.00 5.30 -10.02
CA ALA A 65 31.07 5.67 -9.09
C ALA A 65 30.65 5.58 -7.61
N GLN A 66 29.35 5.76 -7.32
CA GLN A 66 28.77 5.64 -5.97
C GLN A 66 28.27 4.23 -5.66
N GLU A 67 28.39 3.28 -6.59
CA GLU A 67 27.85 1.91 -6.50
C GLU A 67 26.33 1.84 -6.31
N ASP A 68 25.60 2.90 -6.68
CA ASP A 68 24.16 3.05 -6.46
C ASP A 68 23.29 2.51 -7.63
N ALA A 69 23.86 1.67 -8.51
CA ALA A 69 23.17 1.16 -9.70
C ALA A 69 21.89 0.36 -9.38
N THR A 70 21.89 -0.41 -8.29
CA THR A 70 20.70 -1.15 -7.82
C THR A 70 19.63 -0.23 -7.24
N LEU A 71 20.04 0.80 -6.50
CA LEU A 71 19.13 1.83 -5.98
C LEU A 71 18.55 2.67 -7.11
N PHE A 72 19.35 3.00 -8.13
CA PHE A 72 18.88 3.68 -9.33
C PHE A 72 17.81 2.84 -10.05
N ALA A 73 18.06 1.54 -10.23
CA ALA A 73 17.10 0.64 -10.85
C ALA A 73 15.76 0.60 -10.11
N ALA A 74 15.79 0.55 -8.79
CA ALA A 74 14.59 0.58 -7.95
C ALA A 74 13.88 1.94 -8.02
N GLU A 75 14.62 3.05 -7.92
CA GLU A 75 14.07 4.41 -7.86
C GLU A 75 13.48 4.90 -9.19
N PHE A 76 14.09 4.47 -10.31
CA PHE A 76 13.68 4.89 -11.66
C PHE A 76 13.06 3.76 -12.49
N ASN A 77 12.75 2.60 -11.87
CA ASN A 77 12.18 1.41 -12.52
C ASN A 77 12.96 0.98 -13.76
N ALA A 78 14.29 0.99 -13.67
CA ALA A 78 15.17 0.58 -14.73
C ALA A 78 15.41 -0.93 -14.65
N SER A 79 15.20 -1.65 -15.75
CA SER A 79 15.53 -3.08 -15.89
C SER A 79 16.66 -3.23 -16.90
N GLY A 80 17.70 -4.00 -16.54
CA GLY A 80 18.78 -4.32 -17.46
C GLY A 80 20.14 -4.42 -16.80
N PRO A 81 21.20 -4.60 -17.57
CA PRO A 81 22.56 -4.56 -17.05
C PRO A 81 22.84 -3.21 -16.40
N TYR A 82 23.55 -3.25 -15.27
CA TYR A 82 23.84 -2.07 -14.45
C TYR A 82 25.20 -1.43 -14.79
N ASP A 83 25.64 -1.57 -16.04
CA ASP A 83 26.82 -0.90 -16.55
C ASP A 83 26.54 0.57 -16.92
N GLU A 84 27.58 1.39 -16.95
CA GLU A 84 27.46 2.85 -17.22
C GLU A 84 26.71 3.15 -18.50
N SER A 85 26.95 2.36 -19.56
CA SER A 85 26.33 2.55 -20.89
C SER A 85 24.81 2.32 -20.84
N SER A 86 24.38 1.26 -20.14
CA SER A 86 22.96 0.90 -20.00
C SER A 86 22.21 1.91 -19.13
N ILE A 87 22.82 2.36 -18.03
CA ILE A 87 22.28 3.40 -17.16
C ILE A 87 22.16 4.72 -17.92
N SER A 88 23.20 5.12 -18.67
CA SER A 88 23.17 6.33 -19.51
C SER A 88 22.05 6.26 -20.55
N SER A 89 21.92 5.13 -21.25
CA SER A 89 20.84 4.93 -22.22
C SER A 89 19.46 5.08 -21.60
N THR A 90 19.26 4.53 -20.42
CA THR A 90 18.00 4.62 -19.66
C THR A 90 17.70 6.07 -19.26
N ILE A 91 18.68 6.76 -18.68
CA ILE A 91 18.52 8.18 -18.28
C ILE A 91 18.26 9.06 -19.50
N PHE A 92 18.95 8.80 -20.62
CA PHE A 92 18.73 9.54 -21.86
C PHE A 92 17.28 9.40 -22.36
N GLN A 93 16.71 8.19 -22.35
CA GLN A 93 15.31 7.99 -22.72
C GLN A 93 14.36 8.70 -21.76
N LEU A 94 14.58 8.59 -20.46
CA LEU A 94 13.77 9.30 -19.45
C LEU A 94 13.78 10.82 -19.67
N LEU A 95 14.96 11.41 -19.90
CA LEU A 95 15.10 12.86 -20.18
C LEU A 95 14.46 13.26 -21.50
N LYS A 96 14.61 12.45 -22.56
CA LYS A 96 14.00 12.67 -23.86
C LYS A 96 12.47 12.67 -23.77
N ASP A 97 11.91 11.71 -23.04
CA ASP A 97 10.48 11.57 -22.89
C ASP A 97 9.90 12.70 -22.02
N ALA A 98 10.60 13.06 -20.93
CA ALA A 98 10.24 14.19 -20.09
C ALA A 98 10.31 15.54 -20.84
N TYR A 99 11.32 15.69 -21.73
CA TYR A 99 11.45 16.87 -22.59
C TYR A 99 10.27 16.99 -23.55
N LYS A 100 9.94 15.89 -24.26
CA LYS A 100 8.85 15.85 -25.24
C LYS A 100 7.52 16.24 -24.58
N ARG A 101 7.19 15.66 -23.43
CA ARG A 101 6.00 16.02 -22.64
C ARG A 101 5.97 17.50 -22.27
N SER A 102 7.05 17.99 -21.70
CA SER A 102 7.13 19.40 -21.28
C SER A 102 7.06 20.39 -22.45
N TYR A 103 7.43 19.95 -23.65
CA TYR A 103 7.32 20.76 -24.87
C TYR A 103 5.88 20.79 -25.39
N GLU A 104 5.19 19.67 -25.34
CA GLU A 104 3.77 19.53 -25.71
C GLU A 104 2.87 20.33 -24.73
N ASP A 105 3.14 20.25 -23.42
CA ASP A 105 2.43 21.02 -22.38
C ASP A 105 2.60 22.56 -22.54
N THR A 106 3.70 23.03 -23.14
CA THR A 106 3.90 24.47 -23.39
C THR A 106 3.16 24.99 -24.62
N ALA A 107 2.70 24.11 -25.50
CA ALA A 107 1.93 24.45 -26.69
C ALA A 107 0.41 24.53 -26.42
N GLU A 108 -0.07 23.98 -25.31
CA GLU A 108 -1.47 24.07 -24.90
C GLU A 108 -1.59 24.88 -23.60
N ASN A 109 -2.43 25.92 -23.62
CA ASN A 109 -2.69 26.96 -22.61
C ASN A 109 -2.67 26.52 -21.12
N PRO A 110 -2.14 27.35 -20.20
CA PRO A 110 -2.07 27.04 -18.77
C PRO A 110 -3.41 27.40 -18.10
N ASN A 111 -4.31 26.45 -18.00
CA ASN A 111 -5.45 26.56 -17.09
C ASN A 111 -5.49 25.34 -16.16
N MET A 112 -5.70 25.61 -14.87
CA MET A 112 -5.78 24.67 -13.74
C MET A 112 -6.89 23.57 -13.84
N SER A 113 -7.31 23.21 -15.04
CA SER A 113 -8.31 22.16 -15.32
C SER A 113 -7.71 20.78 -15.62
N GLY A 114 -6.41 20.61 -15.53
CA GLY A 114 -5.73 19.39 -15.98
C GLY A 114 -6.00 18.12 -15.15
N LEU A 115 -6.44 18.26 -13.89
CA LEU A 115 -6.74 17.12 -13.02
C LEU A 115 -8.10 16.44 -13.32
N THR A 116 -8.99 17.12 -14.03
CA THR A 116 -10.37 16.68 -14.28
C THR A 116 -10.69 16.35 -15.74
N ALA A 117 -9.74 16.46 -16.65
CA ALA A 117 -9.96 16.15 -18.06
C ALA A 117 -9.70 14.66 -18.39
N PRO A 118 -10.52 14.03 -19.23
CA PRO A 118 -10.24 12.70 -19.76
C PRO A 118 -8.88 12.69 -20.49
N ARG A 119 -8.03 11.73 -20.18
CA ARG A 119 -6.71 11.65 -20.79
C ARG A 119 -6.16 10.23 -20.81
N MET A 120 -5.20 10.00 -21.68
CA MET A 120 -4.49 8.74 -21.76
C MET A 120 -3.05 8.93 -21.28
N LEU A 121 -2.63 8.11 -20.34
CA LEU A 121 -1.26 8.07 -19.83
C LEU A 121 -0.50 6.95 -20.52
N LEU A 122 0.57 7.30 -21.20
CA LEU A 122 1.36 6.38 -22.04
C LEU A 122 2.75 6.09 -21.45
N TRP A 123 3.13 6.83 -20.41
CA TRP A 123 4.46 6.74 -19.83
C TRP A 123 4.40 6.29 -18.39
N GLN A 124 5.30 5.38 -18.00
CA GLN A 124 5.37 4.81 -16.67
C GLN A 124 5.43 5.88 -15.57
N LEU A 125 6.17 6.96 -15.81
CA LEU A 125 6.31 8.06 -14.85
C LEU A 125 4.99 8.82 -14.64
N ASP A 126 4.19 9.00 -15.69
CA ASP A 126 2.89 9.68 -15.59
C ASP A 126 1.87 8.79 -14.91
N ILE A 127 1.88 7.50 -15.24
CA ILE A 127 1.05 6.49 -14.58
C ILE A 127 1.38 6.46 -13.09
N LYS A 128 2.67 6.37 -12.75
CA LYS A 128 3.12 6.42 -11.35
C LYS A 128 2.71 7.74 -10.68
N ASN A 129 2.97 8.89 -11.30
CA ASN A 129 2.60 10.20 -10.76
C ASN A 129 1.08 10.32 -10.54
N PHE A 130 0.27 9.79 -11.43
CA PHE A 130 -1.18 9.78 -11.26
C PHE A 130 -1.58 9.01 -10.00
N PHE A 131 -1.14 7.75 -9.86
CA PHE A 131 -1.55 6.92 -8.72
C PHE A 131 -0.93 7.36 -7.38
N VAL A 132 0.31 7.91 -7.39
CA VAL A 132 1.01 8.31 -6.14
C VAL A 132 0.67 9.72 -5.70
N THR A 133 0.44 10.62 -6.65
CA THR A 133 0.35 12.06 -6.33
C THR A 133 -1.04 12.61 -6.63
N GLU A 134 -1.54 12.42 -7.86
CA GLU A 134 -2.78 13.07 -8.29
C GLU A 134 -4.01 12.41 -7.67
N LEU A 135 -4.11 11.09 -7.75
CA LEU A 135 -5.22 10.34 -7.19
C LEU A 135 -5.37 10.54 -5.66
N PRO A 136 -4.31 10.41 -4.84
CA PRO A 136 -4.40 10.72 -3.41
C PRO A 136 -4.83 12.15 -3.12
N GLN A 137 -4.40 13.14 -3.93
CA GLN A 137 -4.87 14.52 -3.79
C GLN A 137 -6.37 14.65 -4.10
N MET A 138 -6.86 13.95 -5.12
CA MET A 138 -8.29 13.92 -5.43
C MET A 138 -9.09 13.29 -4.28
N LEU A 139 -8.62 12.18 -3.72
CA LEU A 139 -9.26 11.49 -2.59
C LEU A 139 -9.30 12.34 -1.33
N LYS A 140 -8.26 13.12 -1.05
CA LYS A 140 -8.23 14.07 0.09
C LYS A 140 -9.26 15.19 -0.01
N CYS A 141 -9.66 15.54 -1.23
CA CYS A 141 -10.70 16.56 -1.44
C CYS A 141 -12.12 16.03 -1.23
N LEU A 142 -12.31 14.71 -1.08
CA LEU A 142 -13.62 14.11 -0.84
C LEU A 142 -13.99 14.29 0.64
N ASN A 143 -15.19 14.76 0.88
CA ASN A 143 -15.77 14.95 2.23
C ASN A 143 -16.74 13.83 2.61
N GLU A 144 -16.99 12.89 1.69
CA GLU A 144 -17.89 11.75 1.86
C GLU A 144 -17.08 10.45 1.84
N PRO A 145 -17.58 9.35 2.44
CA PRO A 145 -16.92 8.04 2.37
C PRO A 145 -16.56 7.67 0.94
N CYS A 146 -15.29 7.35 0.74
CA CYS A 146 -14.75 7.04 -0.57
C CYS A 146 -14.85 5.55 -0.85
N HIS A 147 -15.62 5.17 -1.88
CA HIS A 147 -15.75 3.79 -2.32
C HIS A 147 -14.96 3.55 -3.61
N ILE A 148 -14.04 2.59 -3.57
CA ILE A 148 -13.16 2.25 -4.69
C ILE A 148 -13.42 0.80 -5.09
N LEU A 149 -13.51 0.55 -6.40
CA LEU A 149 -13.52 -0.79 -6.98
C LEU A 149 -12.25 -0.97 -7.81
N CYS A 150 -11.53 -2.06 -7.58
CA CYS A 150 -10.34 -2.40 -8.34
C CYS A 150 -10.43 -3.85 -8.83
N THR A 151 -10.57 -4.04 -10.15
CA THR A 151 -10.64 -5.39 -10.74
C THR A 151 -9.26 -5.96 -11.06
N MET A 152 -8.21 -5.18 -10.95
CA MET A 152 -6.82 -5.62 -11.11
C MET A 152 -6.16 -5.81 -9.75
N ASP A 153 -5.22 -6.74 -9.70
CA ASP A 153 -4.42 -6.98 -8.51
C ASP A 153 -3.33 -5.92 -8.37
N ILE A 154 -3.63 -4.89 -7.60
CA ILE A 154 -2.70 -3.78 -7.35
C ILE A 154 -1.61 -4.09 -6.33
N CYS A 155 -1.70 -5.20 -5.60
CA CYS A 155 -0.67 -5.59 -4.62
C CYS A 155 0.70 -5.85 -5.29
N GLY A 156 0.71 -6.32 -6.53
CA GLY A 156 1.94 -6.47 -7.31
C GLY A 156 2.48 -5.16 -7.88
N PHE A 157 1.65 -4.12 -7.92
CA PHE A 157 1.94 -2.84 -8.55
C PHE A 157 2.28 -1.73 -7.54
N LEU A 158 1.67 -1.77 -6.34
CA LEU A 158 1.78 -0.73 -5.32
C LEU A 158 3.03 -0.78 -4.41
N PRO A 159 3.83 -1.84 -4.27
CA PRO A 159 5.03 -1.79 -3.43
C PRO A 159 5.96 -0.62 -3.78
N ASP A 160 6.05 -0.27 -5.07
CA ASP A 160 6.83 0.89 -5.54
C ASP A 160 6.17 2.24 -5.21
N LEU A 161 4.86 2.23 -4.91
CA LEU A 161 4.10 3.43 -4.54
C LEU A 161 4.15 3.73 -3.04
N SER A 162 4.39 2.72 -2.20
CA SER A 162 4.17 2.77 -0.76
C SER A 162 5.14 3.67 -0.01
N TYR A 163 6.36 3.86 -0.50
CA TYR A 163 7.38 4.63 0.23
C TYR A 163 7.07 6.13 0.28
N GLU A 164 6.53 6.69 -0.77
CA GLU A 164 6.15 8.12 -0.83
C GLU A 164 4.76 8.38 -0.20
N ALA A 165 3.87 7.40 -0.22
CA ALA A 165 2.52 7.52 0.33
C ALA A 165 2.47 7.48 1.88
N ARG A 166 3.46 6.87 2.54
CA ARG A 166 3.47 6.66 4.00
C ARG A 166 3.39 7.93 4.84
N HIS A 167 3.79 9.08 4.32
CA HIS A 167 3.95 10.30 5.10
C HIS A 167 2.87 11.36 4.90
N THR A 168 1.85 11.12 4.07
CA THR A 168 0.93 12.19 3.67
C THR A 168 -0.56 11.83 3.69
N ASN A 169 -0.96 10.61 4.01
CA ASN A 169 -2.33 10.16 3.76
C ASN A 169 -3.20 10.11 5.03
N HIS A 170 -3.54 11.27 5.56
CA HIS A 170 -4.78 11.39 6.31
C HIS A 170 -5.88 11.78 5.31
N TYR A 171 -6.81 10.89 5.07
CA TYR A 171 -8.02 11.17 4.29
C TYR A 171 -9.05 11.86 5.18
N ASN A 172 -9.81 12.80 4.60
CA ASN A 172 -10.86 13.51 5.35
C ASN A 172 -12.07 12.62 5.64
N ALA A 173 -12.20 11.51 4.91
CA ALA A 173 -13.30 10.57 5.03
C ALA A 173 -12.77 9.12 4.91
N PRO A 174 -13.49 8.13 5.47
CA PRO A 174 -13.12 6.71 5.35
C PRO A 174 -12.99 6.27 3.89
N VAL A 175 -11.98 5.44 3.60
CA VAL A 175 -11.75 4.88 2.27
C VAL A 175 -11.99 3.38 2.31
N HIS A 176 -12.89 2.88 1.46
CA HIS A 176 -13.22 1.47 1.31
C HIS A 176 -12.86 0.99 -0.09
N ILE A 177 -12.04 -0.05 -0.19
CA ILE A 177 -11.61 -0.63 -1.46
C ILE A 177 -12.09 -2.07 -1.57
N LYS A 178 -12.89 -2.36 -2.60
CA LYS A 178 -13.13 -3.73 -3.06
C LYS A 178 -12.13 -4.08 -4.15
N MET A 179 -11.32 -5.10 -3.90
CA MET A 179 -10.27 -5.51 -4.82
C MET A 179 -10.43 -6.94 -5.27
N GLY A 180 -10.28 -7.15 -6.57
CA GLY A 180 -10.19 -8.48 -7.15
C GLY A 180 -8.78 -9.04 -7.03
N ILE A 181 -8.66 -10.28 -6.56
CA ILE A 181 -7.43 -11.07 -6.59
C ILE A 181 -7.70 -12.39 -7.29
N ASN A 182 -6.72 -12.90 -8.01
CA ASN A 182 -6.82 -14.22 -8.66
C ASN A 182 -5.85 -15.19 -7.97
N PRO A 183 -6.34 -16.02 -7.04
CA PRO A 183 -5.50 -16.93 -6.28
C PRO A 183 -4.87 -18.03 -7.15
N GLU A 184 -5.51 -18.42 -8.26
CA GLU A 184 -4.99 -19.46 -9.15
C GLU A 184 -3.74 -19.00 -9.91
N ARG A 185 -3.71 -17.74 -10.32
CA ARG A 185 -2.52 -17.12 -10.92
C ARG A 185 -1.35 -16.99 -9.95
N ARG A 186 -1.63 -16.88 -8.66
CA ARG A 186 -0.66 -16.54 -7.62
C ARG A 186 -0.09 -17.76 -6.89
N GLY A 187 -0.69 -18.93 -7.06
CA GLY A 187 -0.26 -20.17 -6.38
C GLY A 187 1.18 -20.61 -6.67
N VAL A 188 1.85 -19.96 -7.64
CA VAL A 188 3.25 -20.24 -8.01
C VAL A 188 4.21 -19.14 -7.56
N ASP A 189 3.70 -17.93 -7.23
CA ASP A 189 4.54 -16.79 -6.84
C ASP A 189 4.64 -16.67 -5.32
N HIS A 190 5.67 -17.29 -4.73
CA HIS A 190 5.95 -17.20 -3.30
C HIS A 190 6.22 -15.76 -2.80
N SER A 191 6.51 -14.81 -3.69
CA SER A 191 6.72 -13.40 -3.33
C SER A 191 5.42 -12.63 -3.14
N TYR A 192 4.28 -13.21 -3.53
CA TYR A 192 2.98 -12.53 -3.50
C TYR A 192 2.47 -12.29 -2.07
N ILE A 193 2.52 -13.31 -1.22
CA ILE A 193 2.03 -13.20 0.16
C ILE A 193 2.77 -12.10 0.96
N PRO A 194 4.12 -12.02 0.92
CA PRO A 194 4.84 -10.89 1.51
C PRO A 194 4.42 -9.54 0.94
N LYS A 195 4.15 -9.43 -0.37
CA LYS A 195 3.69 -8.17 -0.99
C LYS A 195 2.30 -7.77 -0.51
N LEU A 196 1.35 -8.71 -0.49
CA LEU A 196 0.01 -8.49 0.04
C LEU A 196 0.07 -8.05 1.50
N TYR A 197 0.84 -8.77 2.31
CA TYR A 197 1.06 -8.46 3.71
C TYR A 197 1.64 -7.05 3.90
N TYR A 198 2.71 -6.73 3.15
CA TYR A 198 3.29 -5.40 3.13
C TYR A 198 2.29 -4.31 2.72
N PHE A 199 1.47 -4.59 1.72
CA PHE A 199 0.43 -3.68 1.26
C PHE A 199 -0.58 -3.38 2.38
N LEU A 200 -1.13 -4.40 3.00
CA LEU A 200 -2.11 -4.26 4.08
C LEU A 200 -1.55 -3.47 5.28
N ASN A 201 -0.28 -3.67 5.62
CA ASN A 201 0.36 -2.96 6.72
C ASN A 201 0.66 -1.47 6.44
N ASN A 202 0.81 -1.10 5.18
CA ASN A 202 1.14 0.29 4.83
C ASN A 202 -0.11 1.16 4.62
N TYR A 203 -1.29 0.55 4.51
CA TYR A 203 -2.56 1.23 4.24
C TYR A 203 -3.61 0.87 5.29
N ASN A 204 -3.23 0.88 6.56
CA ASN A 204 -4.10 0.59 7.69
C ASN A 204 -5.28 1.57 7.88
N ASP A 205 -5.20 2.76 7.27
CA ASP A 205 -6.29 3.74 7.24
C ASP A 205 -7.32 3.47 6.14
N ILE A 206 -7.18 2.34 5.41
CA ILE A 206 -8.05 1.95 4.31
C ILE A 206 -8.68 0.60 4.62
N ASN A 207 -9.99 0.51 4.50
CA ASN A 207 -10.71 -0.75 4.62
C ASN A 207 -10.68 -1.51 3.29
N PHE A 208 -10.16 -2.74 3.31
CA PHE A 208 -10.02 -3.59 2.14
C PHE A 208 -10.93 -4.80 2.18
N ASP A 209 -11.66 -5.03 1.08
CA ASP A 209 -12.35 -6.27 0.78
C ASP A 209 -11.70 -6.93 -0.43
N PHE A 210 -11.18 -8.13 -0.26
CA PHE A 210 -10.59 -8.90 -1.36
C PHE A 210 -11.54 -9.99 -1.84
N TYR A 211 -11.81 -9.99 -3.12
CA TYR A 211 -12.71 -10.93 -3.78
C TYR A 211 -11.94 -11.82 -4.75
N ASN A 212 -12.36 -13.09 -4.88
CA ASN A 212 -11.91 -13.93 -5.99
C ASN A 212 -12.44 -13.35 -7.30
N ASN A 213 -11.53 -12.85 -8.14
CA ASN A 213 -11.92 -12.15 -9.36
C ASN A 213 -11.58 -12.93 -10.66
N SER A 214 -11.48 -14.23 -10.61
CA SER A 214 -11.17 -15.04 -11.79
C SER A 214 -12.02 -14.70 -13.02
N CYS A 215 -13.22 -14.15 -12.82
CA CYS A 215 -14.13 -13.71 -13.89
C CYS A 215 -13.86 -12.27 -14.39
N MET A 216 -13.20 -11.40 -13.61
CA MET A 216 -13.03 -9.96 -13.90
C MET A 216 -11.58 -9.57 -14.18
N ASP A 217 -10.65 -10.50 -14.06
CA ASP A 217 -9.20 -10.31 -14.10
C ASP A 217 -8.68 -9.63 -15.40
N TYR A 218 -9.47 -9.68 -16.47
CA TYR A 218 -9.14 -9.05 -17.76
C TYR A 218 -9.63 -7.59 -17.90
N MET A 219 -10.47 -7.10 -16.97
CA MET A 219 -11.06 -5.77 -17.11
C MET A 219 -10.10 -4.64 -16.77
N ASN A 220 -9.17 -4.86 -15.84
CA ASN A 220 -8.10 -3.93 -15.41
C ASN A 220 -8.63 -2.52 -15.12
N LEU A 221 -9.65 -2.43 -14.28
CA LEU A 221 -10.32 -1.18 -13.92
C LEU A 221 -9.99 -0.79 -12.47
N PHE A 222 -9.78 0.52 -12.27
CA PHE A 222 -9.74 1.17 -10.97
C PHE A 222 -10.77 2.28 -10.98
N ILE A 223 -11.77 2.23 -10.10
CA ILE A 223 -12.93 3.13 -10.14
C ILE A 223 -13.15 3.75 -8.77
N VAL A 224 -13.09 5.07 -8.67
CA VAL A 224 -13.49 5.84 -7.51
C VAL A 224 -14.89 6.38 -7.76
N LYS A 225 -15.85 5.95 -6.97
CA LYS A 225 -17.27 6.36 -7.11
C LYS A 225 -17.38 7.87 -7.07
N ASN A 226 -18.20 8.44 -7.97
CA ASN A 226 -18.43 9.87 -8.11
C ASN A 226 -17.18 10.72 -8.42
N CYS A 227 -16.06 10.11 -8.83
CA CYS A 227 -14.81 10.84 -9.01
C CYS A 227 -14.14 10.51 -10.34
N VAL A 228 -13.55 9.33 -10.47
CA VAL A 228 -12.73 8.95 -11.62
C VAL A 228 -12.76 7.45 -11.84
N ALA A 229 -12.67 7.04 -13.10
CA ALA A 229 -12.35 5.65 -13.45
C ALA A 229 -11.07 5.61 -14.30
N VAL A 230 -10.27 4.57 -14.07
CA VAL A 230 -9.04 4.32 -14.81
C VAL A 230 -9.11 2.94 -15.43
N GLN A 231 -9.03 2.88 -16.74
CA GLN A 231 -8.89 1.62 -17.48
C GLN A 231 -7.43 1.42 -17.84
N CYS A 232 -6.88 0.27 -17.46
CA CYS A 232 -5.46 -0.03 -17.64
C CYS A 232 -5.25 -1.13 -18.67
N ALA A 233 -4.22 -0.98 -19.51
CA ALA A 233 -3.64 -2.08 -20.26
C ALA A 233 -2.38 -2.55 -19.52
N LEU A 234 -2.25 -3.86 -19.31
CA LEU A 234 -1.10 -4.46 -18.64
C LEU A 234 -0.13 -5.04 -19.69
N ASP A 235 1.16 -5.00 -19.40
CA ASP A 235 2.18 -5.72 -20.15
C ASP A 235 2.25 -7.21 -19.74
N LYS A 236 3.18 -7.95 -20.35
CA LYS A 236 3.42 -9.37 -20.03
C LYS A 236 3.86 -9.63 -18.57
N ASP A 237 4.41 -8.62 -17.93
CA ASP A 237 4.89 -8.67 -16.53
C ASP A 237 3.84 -8.11 -15.56
N TYR A 238 2.60 -7.94 -16.02
CA TYR A 238 1.46 -7.36 -15.28
C TYR A 238 1.67 -5.93 -14.78
N ARG A 239 2.55 -5.16 -15.43
CA ARG A 239 2.72 -3.73 -15.14
C ARG A 239 1.77 -2.93 -16.01
N ILE A 240 1.26 -1.82 -15.49
CA ILE A 240 0.42 -0.93 -16.28
C ILE A 240 1.27 -0.27 -17.36
N SER A 241 0.98 -0.55 -18.63
CA SER A 241 1.65 0.04 -19.78
C SER A 241 0.93 1.27 -20.32
N ILE A 242 -0.40 1.30 -20.21
CA ILE A 242 -1.27 2.40 -20.63
C ILE A 242 -2.36 2.56 -19.58
N ALA A 243 -2.72 3.79 -19.22
CA ALA A 243 -3.86 4.08 -18.38
C ALA A 243 -4.75 5.15 -19.05
N HIS A 244 -6.02 4.85 -19.23
CA HIS A 244 -7.03 5.77 -19.74
C HIS A 244 -7.88 6.29 -18.58
N ILE A 245 -7.84 7.59 -18.35
CA ILE A 245 -8.55 8.27 -17.26
C ILE A 245 -9.89 8.79 -17.77
N ILE A 246 -10.96 8.38 -17.11
CA ILE A 246 -12.34 8.72 -17.40
C ILE A 246 -12.85 9.61 -16.27
N THR A 247 -13.27 10.83 -16.58
CA THR A 247 -13.72 11.82 -15.58
C THR A 247 -15.19 12.22 -15.76
N ASP A 248 -15.86 11.71 -16.78
CA ASP A 248 -17.32 11.88 -16.92
C ASP A 248 -18.04 11.10 -15.81
N ILE A 249 -18.65 11.81 -14.88
CA ILE A 249 -19.26 11.24 -13.68
C ILE A 249 -20.37 10.25 -13.99
N SER A 250 -21.13 10.47 -15.08
CA SER A 250 -22.18 9.55 -15.49
C SER A 250 -21.60 8.21 -15.95
N GLN A 251 -20.52 8.25 -16.74
CA GLN A 251 -19.80 7.05 -17.17
C GLN A 251 -19.11 6.35 -15.99
N VAL A 252 -18.46 7.10 -15.11
CA VAL A 252 -17.82 6.58 -13.91
C VAL A 252 -18.82 5.82 -13.04
N ASN A 253 -19.98 6.41 -12.78
CA ASN A 253 -21.02 5.78 -11.95
C ASN A 253 -21.68 4.58 -12.63
N SER A 254 -21.85 4.62 -13.94
CA SER A 254 -22.34 3.46 -14.70
C SER A 254 -21.37 2.29 -14.65
N LEU A 255 -20.06 2.56 -14.81
CA LEU A 255 -19.00 1.56 -14.62
C LEU A 255 -18.98 1.04 -13.18
N TYR A 256 -19.06 1.94 -12.19
CA TYR A 256 -19.08 1.56 -10.78
C TYR A 256 -20.25 0.60 -10.47
N GLN A 257 -21.46 0.91 -10.90
CA GLN A 257 -22.62 0.06 -10.65
C GLN A 257 -22.46 -1.32 -11.29
N LYS A 258 -22.01 -1.36 -12.56
CA LYS A 258 -21.77 -2.62 -13.27
C LYS A 258 -20.74 -3.48 -12.55
N ILE A 259 -19.58 -2.93 -12.21
CA ILE A 259 -18.50 -3.68 -11.57
C ILE A 259 -18.87 -4.05 -10.13
N ASN A 260 -19.56 -3.19 -9.39
CA ASN A 260 -20.01 -3.54 -8.04
C ASN A 260 -20.98 -4.72 -8.03
N SER A 261 -21.83 -4.86 -9.05
CA SER A 261 -22.70 -6.04 -9.18
C SER A 261 -21.90 -7.33 -9.40
N GLU A 262 -20.80 -7.28 -10.15
CA GLU A 262 -19.92 -8.44 -10.34
C GLU A 262 -19.20 -8.82 -9.03
N PHE A 263 -18.74 -7.84 -8.25
CA PHE A 263 -18.19 -8.10 -6.92
C PHE A 263 -19.19 -8.75 -5.97
N THR A 264 -20.47 -8.35 -6.05
CA THR A 264 -21.53 -8.95 -5.22
C THR A 264 -21.77 -10.43 -5.53
N LEU A 265 -21.48 -10.87 -6.75
CA LEU A 265 -21.55 -12.27 -7.17
C LEU A 265 -20.26 -13.03 -6.92
N SER A 266 -19.17 -12.35 -6.62
CA SER A 266 -17.86 -12.95 -6.39
C SER A 266 -17.70 -13.38 -4.94
N ARG A 267 -16.89 -14.42 -4.72
CA ARG A 267 -16.57 -14.89 -3.36
C ARG A 267 -15.68 -13.88 -2.64
N LEU A 268 -16.13 -13.37 -1.50
CA LEU A 268 -15.31 -12.60 -0.57
C LEU A 268 -14.26 -13.53 0.06
N MET A 269 -13.00 -13.12 0.02
CA MET A 269 -11.87 -13.89 0.53
C MET A 269 -11.26 -13.29 1.79
N ILE A 270 -11.13 -11.97 1.82
CA ILE A 270 -10.58 -11.22 2.95
C ILE A 270 -11.46 -9.99 3.14
N HIS A 271 -11.87 -9.76 4.37
CA HIS A 271 -12.59 -8.57 4.80
C HIS A 271 -11.78 -7.86 5.89
N SER A 272 -11.63 -6.55 5.79
CA SER A 272 -11.07 -5.74 6.85
C SER A 272 -12.16 -4.89 7.48
N SER A 273 -12.22 -4.87 8.79
CA SER A 273 -13.12 -4.02 9.55
C SER A 273 -12.38 -3.44 10.75
N ASP A 274 -12.80 -2.26 11.17
CA ASP A 274 -12.34 -1.66 12.41
C ASP A 274 -13.16 -2.16 13.62
N SER A 275 -12.75 -1.78 14.80
CA SER A 275 -13.40 -2.20 16.05
C SER A 275 -14.84 -1.67 16.16
N GLU A 276 -15.10 -0.48 15.63
CA GLU A 276 -16.41 0.16 15.65
C GLU A 276 -17.38 -0.56 14.70
N GLU A 277 -16.93 -0.87 13.50
CA GLU A 277 -17.71 -1.65 12.53
C GLU A 277 -18.03 -3.05 13.05
N LEU A 278 -17.05 -3.73 13.68
CA LEU A 278 -17.26 -5.01 14.32
C LEU A 278 -18.33 -4.96 15.40
N PHE A 279 -18.41 -3.86 16.16
CA PHE A 279 -19.40 -3.67 17.20
C PHE A 279 -20.81 -3.47 16.63
N TYR A 280 -20.98 -2.58 15.65
CA TYR A 280 -22.30 -2.22 15.11
C TYR A 280 -22.87 -3.24 14.14
N ASN A 281 -22.04 -3.92 13.34
CA ASN A 281 -22.48 -4.83 12.28
C ASN A 281 -22.66 -6.29 12.73
N GLY A 282 -22.58 -6.56 14.03
CA GLY A 282 -22.91 -7.87 14.57
C GLY A 282 -21.82 -8.92 14.35
N TYR A 283 -20.56 -8.58 14.65
CA TYR A 283 -19.41 -9.48 14.62
C TYR A 283 -19.69 -10.88 15.18
N ARG A 284 -20.58 -11.01 16.16
CA ARG A 284 -21.01 -12.31 16.71
C ARG A 284 -21.60 -13.22 15.64
N THR A 285 -22.43 -12.68 14.75
CA THR A 285 -23.06 -13.47 13.69
C THR A 285 -22.01 -14.01 12.71
N GLU A 286 -21.05 -13.20 12.33
CA GLU A 286 -19.95 -13.62 11.44
C GLU A 286 -19.08 -14.68 12.11
N PHE A 287 -18.63 -14.46 13.33
CA PHE A 287 -17.80 -15.43 14.05
C PHE A 287 -18.52 -16.75 14.30
N TYR A 288 -19.79 -16.73 14.66
CA TYR A 288 -20.57 -17.95 14.90
C TYR A 288 -20.99 -18.70 13.62
N ALA A 289 -20.92 -18.05 12.46
CA ALA A 289 -21.19 -18.68 11.17
C ALA A 289 -20.07 -19.64 10.72
N HIS A 290 -18.87 -19.55 11.32
CA HIS A 290 -17.69 -20.29 10.93
C HIS A 290 -17.19 -21.22 12.03
N ASN A 291 -16.54 -22.33 11.63
CA ASN A 291 -15.98 -23.32 12.55
C ASN A 291 -14.44 -23.46 12.44
N SER A 292 -13.84 -22.81 11.48
CA SER A 292 -12.39 -22.85 11.25
C SER A 292 -11.85 -21.45 11.05
N PHE A 293 -10.79 -21.11 11.77
CA PHE A 293 -10.21 -19.78 11.77
C PHE A 293 -8.70 -19.82 11.58
N GLN A 294 -8.21 -18.92 10.76
CA GLN A 294 -6.79 -18.66 10.64
C GLN A 294 -6.55 -17.23 11.14
N ILE A 295 -5.77 -17.08 12.19
CA ILE A 295 -5.54 -15.81 12.86
C ILE A 295 -4.07 -15.45 12.76
N MET A 296 -3.74 -14.42 11.97
CA MET A 296 -2.39 -13.87 11.91
C MET A 296 -2.24 -12.76 12.93
N VAL A 297 -1.29 -12.92 13.85
CA VAL A 297 -1.00 -11.97 14.91
C VAL A 297 0.31 -11.25 14.60
N THR A 298 0.22 -9.98 14.32
CA THR A 298 1.36 -9.17 13.89
C THR A 298 1.78 -8.12 14.93
N ARG A 299 0.93 -7.88 15.92
CA ARG A 299 1.16 -6.91 16.99
C ARG A 299 0.52 -7.38 18.28
N GLY A 300 1.28 -7.47 19.34
CA GLY A 300 0.79 -8.00 20.62
C GLY A 300 0.52 -9.51 20.56
N PHE A 301 -0.15 -10.01 21.56
CA PHE A 301 -0.75 -11.34 21.59
C PHE A 301 -1.90 -11.32 22.58
N GLU A 302 -3.09 -10.94 22.14
CA GLU A 302 -4.27 -10.71 22.97
C GLU A 302 -5.29 -11.85 22.95
N PHE A 303 -4.96 -12.98 22.35
CA PHE A 303 -5.84 -14.16 22.31
C PHE A 303 -5.51 -15.12 23.43
N LEU A 304 -6.50 -15.92 23.83
CA LEU A 304 -6.37 -16.92 24.89
C LEU A 304 -5.89 -16.32 26.22
N LEU A 305 -6.36 -15.13 26.54
CA LEU A 305 -6.02 -14.45 27.79
C LEU A 305 -6.63 -15.18 28.99
N PRO A 306 -5.91 -15.32 30.11
CA PRO A 306 -6.49 -15.80 31.34
C PRO A 306 -7.67 -14.92 31.81
N ALA A 307 -8.73 -15.52 32.33
CA ALA A 307 -9.98 -14.84 32.71
C ALA A 307 -9.77 -13.62 33.65
N GLN A 308 -8.75 -13.65 34.49
CA GLN A 308 -8.41 -12.55 35.41
C GLN A 308 -7.88 -11.31 34.71
N ILE A 309 -7.50 -11.39 33.42
CA ILE A 309 -7.04 -10.22 32.62
C ILE A 309 -8.22 -9.39 32.15
N ASN A 310 -9.38 -10.00 31.84
CA ASN A 310 -10.55 -9.30 31.32
C ASN A 310 -11.00 -8.08 32.15
N PRO A 311 -11.13 -8.16 33.49
CA PRO A 311 -11.47 -6.99 34.30
C PRO A 311 -10.44 -5.86 34.21
N ARG A 312 -9.16 -6.20 34.01
CA ARG A 312 -8.07 -5.23 33.91
C ARG A 312 -8.08 -4.52 32.54
N LEU A 313 -8.43 -5.23 31.46
CA LEU A 313 -8.66 -4.63 30.15
C LEU A 313 -9.83 -3.63 30.18
N ILE A 314 -10.95 -4.00 30.83
CA ILE A 314 -12.09 -3.10 30.98
C ILE A 314 -11.69 -1.85 31.79
N GLN A 315 -10.91 -2.02 32.85
CA GLN A 315 -10.41 -0.88 33.63
C GLN A 315 -9.41 -0.03 32.80
N ALA A 316 -8.57 -0.64 31.98
CA ALA A 316 -7.66 0.06 31.10
C ALA A 316 -8.41 0.89 30.06
N ALA A 317 -9.50 0.38 29.48
CA ALA A 317 -10.37 1.11 28.57
C ALA A 317 -10.91 2.40 29.23
N ARG A 318 -11.45 2.27 30.45
CA ARG A 318 -11.95 3.43 31.20
C ARG A 318 -10.85 4.44 31.53
N ASN A 319 -9.66 3.98 31.90
CA ASN A 319 -8.52 4.84 32.23
C ASN A 319 -7.99 5.59 30.99
N GLN A 320 -8.17 5.06 29.78
CA GLN A 320 -7.80 5.69 28.52
C GLN A 320 -8.87 6.66 27.99
N GLY A 321 -9.97 6.82 28.75
CA GLY A 321 -11.04 7.76 28.41
C GLY A 321 -12.04 7.23 27.38
N PHE A 322 -12.03 5.93 27.10
CA PHE A 322 -13.07 5.30 26.28
C PHE A 322 -14.39 5.31 27.05
N ASP A 323 -15.48 5.37 26.31
CA ASP A 323 -16.82 5.33 26.86
C ASP A 323 -17.22 3.92 27.35
N GLU A 324 -18.38 3.81 27.98
CA GLU A 324 -18.86 2.51 28.48
C GLU A 324 -19.18 1.52 27.35
N SER A 325 -19.42 1.99 26.13
CA SER A 325 -19.64 1.11 24.97
C SER A 325 -18.38 0.33 24.62
N MET A 326 -17.21 0.95 24.68
CA MET A 326 -15.92 0.27 24.48
C MET A 326 -15.64 -0.75 25.60
N ALA A 327 -15.95 -0.42 26.85
CA ALA A 327 -15.80 -1.36 27.98
C ALA A 327 -16.69 -2.61 27.79
N GLN A 328 -17.91 -2.41 27.28
CA GLN A 328 -18.82 -3.51 26.93
C GLN A 328 -18.33 -4.32 25.74
N LEU A 329 -17.78 -3.67 24.71
CA LEU A 329 -17.17 -4.35 23.56
C LEU A 329 -16.03 -5.26 24.00
N VAL A 330 -15.13 -4.78 24.84
CA VAL A 330 -14.02 -5.58 25.41
C VAL A 330 -14.55 -6.82 26.14
N ALA A 331 -15.57 -6.65 26.99
CA ALA A 331 -16.19 -7.75 27.71
C ALA A 331 -16.85 -8.78 26.78
N HIS A 332 -17.59 -8.32 25.77
CA HIS A 332 -18.29 -9.19 24.82
C HIS A 332 -17.32 -9.92 23.90
N LEU A 333 -16.26 -9.27 23.42
CA LEU A 333 -15.24 -9.92 22.62
C LEU A 333 -14.52 -11.03 23.38
N GLY A 334 -14.19 -10.81 24.66
CA GLY A 334 -13.60 -11.83 25.51
C GLY A 334 -14.46 -13.10 25.58
N ILE A 335 -15.75 -12.95 25.87
CA ILE A 335 -16.70 -14.07 25.93
C ILE A 335 -16.81 -14.76 24.55
N THR A 336 -16.93 -13.99 23.48
CA THR A 336 -17.07 -14.55 22.13
C THR A 336 -15.85 -15.37 21.73
N TRP A 337 -14.64 -14.88 22.03
CA TRP A 337 -13.42 -15.63 21.75
C TRP A 337 -13.31 -16.91 22.57
N GLU A 338 -13.67 -16.89 23.83
CA GLU A 338 -13.72 -18.12 24.67
C GLU A 338 -14.63 -19.19 24.04
N GLU A 339 -15.84 -18.82 23.63
CA GLU A 339 -16.79 -19.72 22.99
C GLU A 339 -16.29 -20.28 21.62
N ILE A 340 -15.59 -19.44 20.84
CA ILE A 340 -15.00 -19.86 19.56
C ILE A 340 -13.86 -20.83 19.81
N PHE A 341 -12.99 -20.57 20.76
CA PHE A 341 -11.84 -21.42 21.08
C PHE A 341 -12.25 -22.79 21.65
N GLU A 342 -13.42 -22.88 22.27
CA GLU A 342 -13.95 -24.19 22.70
C GLU A 342 -14.44 -25.04 21.54
N LYS A 343 -15.00 -24.46 20.48
CA LYS A 343 -15.72 -25.17 19.42
C LYS A 343 -14.96 -25.24 18.11
N GLY A 344 -14.23 -24.18 17.77
CA GLY A 344 -13.60 -24.00 16.46
C GLY A 344 -12.26 -24.73 16.30
N GLU A 345 -11.82 -24.85 15.05
CA GLU A 345 -10.45 -25.19 14.70
C GLU A 345 -9.71 -23.88 14.44
N ILE A 346 -8.62 -23.65 15.18
CA ILE A 346 -7.93 -22.36 15.17
C ILE A 346 -6.45 -22.55 14.84
N ASP A 347 -6.00 -21.88 13.79
CA ASP A 347 -4.60 -21.77 13.42
C ASP A 347 -4.10 -20.35 13.72
N PHE A 348 -3.23 -20.21 14.70
CA PHE A 348 -2.54 -18.95 14.97
C PHE A 348 -1.22 -18.89 14.22
N TYR A 349 -1.02 -17.82 13.48
CA TYR A 349 0.24 -17.49 12.81
C TYR A 349 0.86 -16.28 13.50
N LEU A 350 1.97 -16.48 14.20
CA LEU A 350 2.68 -15.43 14.92
C LEU A 350 4.01 -15.15 14.26
N LEU A 351 4.33 -13.87 14.09
CA LEU A 351 5.67 -13.47 13.69
C LEU A 351 6.64 -13.65 14.88
N LYS A 352 7.79 -14.24 14.64
CA LYS A 352 8.84 -14.46 15.65
C LYS A 352 9.24 -13.16 16.34
N THR A 353 9.47 -12.09 15.58
CA THR A 353 9.82 -10.78 16.12
C THR A 353 8.72 -10.19 16.97
N ASN A 354 7.45 -10.35 16.58
CA ASN A 354 6.30 -9.90 17.37
C ASN A 354 6.19 -10.67 18.69
N LEU A 355 6.34 -11.99 18.66
CA LEU A 355 6.30 -12.81 19.88
C LEU A 355 7.42 -12.42 20.84
N LEU A 356 8.64 -12.20 20.37
CA LEU A 356 9.76 -11.74 21.19
C LEU A 356 9.49 -10.36 21.78
N ARG A 357 8.93 -9.44 20.99
CA ARG A 357 8.52 -8.11 21.48
C ARG A 357 7.45 -8.22 22.55
N TYR A 358 6.41 -9.03 22.34
CA TYR A 358 5.37 -9.26 23.33
C TYR A 358 5.97 -9.81 24.65
N ILE A 359 6.87 -10.79 24.59
CA ILE A 359 7.54 -11.35 25.77
C ILE A 359 8.35 -10.26 26.49
N THR A 360 8.98 -9.34 25.76
CA THR A 360 9.81 -8.27 26.34
C THR A 360 8.98 -7.12 26.90
N ASP A 361 8.03 -6.60 26.14
CA ASP A 361 7.33 -5.36 26.46
C ASP A 361 5.97 -5.59 27.13
N GLY A 362 5.33 -6.73 26.86
CA GLY A 362 4.02 -7.09 27.40
C GLY A 362 2.85 -6.26 26.90
N THR A 363 3.04 -5.53 25.81
CA THR A 363 1.96 -4.69 25.25
C THR A 363 1.02 -5.54 24.43
N ILE A 364 -0.27 -5.47 24.72
CA ILE A 364 -1.36 -6.04 23.93
C ILE A 364 -2.34 -4.96 23.49
N TYR A 365 -3.06 -5.24 22.42
CA TYR A 365 -4.01 -4.34 21.77
C TYR A 365 -5.35 -5.09 21.63
N PHE A 366 -6.23 -4.93 22.60
CA PHE A 366 -7.52 -5.60 22.60
C PHE A 366 -8.61 -4.62 22.16
N ALA A 367 -9.16 -4.80 21.00
CA ALA A 367 -9.86 -3.75 20.27
C ALA A 367 -8.92 -2.53 20.18
N ASP A 368 -9.33 -1.33 20.53
CA ASP A 368 -8.48 -0.13 20.55
C ASP A 368 -7.83 0.13 21.91
N VAL A 369 -8.03 -0.77 22.85
CA VAL A 369 -7.49 -0.64 24.22
C VAL A 369 -6.06 -1.15 24.27
N VAL A 370 -5.13 -0.30 24.68
CA VAL A 370 -3.73 -0.67 24.90
C VAL A 370 -3.54 -1.09 26.36
N TYR A 371 -3.01 -2.30 26.58
CA TYR A 371 -2.73 -2.79 27.91
C TYR A 371 -1.29 -3.30 28.02
N HIS A 372 -0.60 -2.89 29.08
CA HIS A 372 0.77 -3.33 29.39
C HIS A 372 0.74 -4.37 30.49
N MET A 373 0.94 -5.61 30.12
CA MET A 373 0.98 -6.74 31.05
C MET A 373 2.26 -6.74 31.87
N SER A 374 2.16 -7.01 33.16
CA SER A 374 3.31 -7.27 34.00
C SER A 374 4.05 -8.54 33.58
N VAL A 375 5.25 -8.75 34.11
CA VAL A 375 6.04 -9.97 33.81
C VAL A 375 5.29 -11.22 34.28
N GLU A 376 4.62 -11.13 35.45
CA GLU A 376 3.85 -12.21 36.03
C GLU A 376 2.65 -12.56 35.16
N GLU A 377 1.90 -11.55 34.70
CA GLU A 377 0.76 -11.75 33.81
C GLU A 377 1.17 -12.38 32.48
N ARG A 378 2.30 -11.97 31.91
CA ARG A 378 2.84 -12.59 30.68
C ARG A 378 3.21 -14.05 30.86
N LYS A 379 3.86 -14.37 31.96
CA LYS A 379 4.19 -15.77 32.29
C LYS A 379 2.93 -16.61 32.47
N GLU A 380 1.95 -16.10 33.19
CA GLU A 380 0.67 -16.75 33.37
C GLU A 380 -0.07 -16.96 32.07
N HIS A 381 -0.08 -15.94 31.20
CA HIS A 381 -0.69 -16.03 29.87
C HIS A 381 0.00 -17.09 29.01
N ILE A 382 1.30 -17.06 28.89
CA ILE A 382 2.04 -18.08 28.10
C ILE A 382 1.81 -19.48 28.65
N GLN A 383 1.84 -19.66 29.98
CA GLN A 383 1.54 -20.93 30.61
C GLN A 383 0.13 -21.41 30.27
N HIS A 384 -0.85 -20.52 30.37
CA HIS A 384 -2.25 -20.81 30.02
C HIS A 384 -2.40 -21.24 28.56
N VAL A 385 -1.75 -20.53 27.61
CA VAL A 385 -1.73 -20.90 26.21
C VAL A 385 -1.14 -22.30 25.98
N LEU A 386 -0.01 -22.60 26.61
CA LEU A 386 0.63 -23.92 26.50
C LEU A 386 -0.28 -25.04 27.01
N GLU A 387 -0.96 -24.82 28.11
CA GLU A 387 -1.92 -25.78 28.69
C GLU A 387 -3.14 -25.97 27.78
N LEU A 388 -3.67 -24.91 27.19
CA LEU A 388 -4.80 -24.98 26.26
C LEU A 388 -4.44 -25.77 24.99
N VAL A 389 -3.28 -25.49 24.40
CA VAL A 389 -2.81 -26.19 23.19
C VAL A 389 -2.59 -27.68 23.45
N GLN A 390 -2.07 -28.03 24.65
CA GLN A 390 -1.91 -29.43 25.03
C GLN A 390 -3.24 -30.16 25.22
N LYS A 391 -4.26 -29.47 25.72
CA LYS A 391 -5.59 -30.03 25.97
C LYS A 391 -6.50 -30.04 24.76
N ASN A 392 -6.34 -29.06 23.86
CA ASN A 392 -7.20 -28.90 22.70
C ASN A 392 -6.39 -28.96 21.39
N PRO A 393 -6.37 -30.12 20.68
CA PRO A 393 -5.61 -30.27 19.44
C PRO A 393 -6.18 -29.47 18.26
N LYS A 394 -7.34 -28.84 18.42
CA LYS A 394 -7.93 -27.95 17.42
C LYS A 394 -7.29 -26.56 17.42
N ILE A 395 -6.52 -26.21 18.45
CA ILE A 395 -5.78 -24.95 18.53
C ILE A 395 -4.32 -25.24 18.19
N ARG A 396 -3.83 -24.65 17.09
CA ARG A 396 -2.48 -24.82 16.61
C ARG A 396 -1.77 -23.49 16.49
N PHE A 397 -0.45 -23.49 16.75
CA PHE A 397 0.41 -22.33 16.62
C PHE A 397 1.51 -22.55 15.60
N PHE A 398 1.68 -21.59 14.71
CA PHE A 398 2.73 -21.54 13.71
C PHE A 398 3.54 -20.27 13.92
N ILE A 399 4.82 -20.41 14.25
CA ILE A 399 5.72 -19.28 14.39
C ILE A 399 6.43 -19.08 13.06
N ILE A 400 6.23 -17.91 12.46
CA ILE A 400 6.82 -17.52 11.19
C ILE A 400 8.13 -16.78 11.48
N ASP A 401 9.23 -17.24 10.89
CA ASP A 401 10.49 -16.52 10.92
C ASP A 401 10.44 -15.35 9.93
N ASP A 402 10.28 -14.15 10.47
CA ASP A 402 10.13 -12.91 9.73
C ASP A 402 11.44 -12.09 9.60
N GLU A 403 12.60 -12.67 9.93
CA GLU A 403 13.90 -12.02 9.76
C GLU A 403 14.20 -11.66 8.30
N CYS A 404 13.60 -12.40 7.34
CA CYS A 404 13.74 -12.14 5.91
C CYS A 404 12.76 -11.08 5.37
N ILE A 405 11.82 -10.58 6.19
CA ILE A 405 10.84 -9.58 5.77
C ILE A 405 11.35 -8.19 6.15
N PRO A 406 11.71 -7.33 5.20
CA PRO A 406 12.22 -5.99 5.52
C PRO A 406 11.14 -5.14 6.21
N ASN A 407 11.52 -4.43 7.28
CA ASN A 407 10.68 -3.51 8.05
C ASN A 407 9.49 -4.17 8.78
N SER A 408 9.79 -5.03 9.73
CA SER A 408 8.83 -5.77 10.55
C SER A 408 8.07 -4.95 11.62
N GLU A 409 7.88 -3.65 11.46
CA GLU A 409 6.99 -2.87 12.31
C GLU A 409 5.54 -2.98 11.83
N TYR A 410 4.95 -4.13 12.03
CA TYR A 410 3.60 -4.44 11.58
C TYR A 410 2.55 -4.02 12.60
N LEU A 411 1.50 -3.37 12.11
CA LEU A 411 0.54 -2.66 12.94
C LEU A 411 -0.88 -3.25 12.91
N PHE A 412 -1.15 -4.34 12.17
CA PHE A 412 -2.50 -4.86 12.09
C PHE A 412 -2.61 -6.35 12.42
N GLN A 413 -3.80 -6.74 12.83
CA GLN A 413 -4.24 -8.13 12.94
C GLN A 413 -5.10 -8.51 11.75
N MET A 414 -4.97 -9.75 11.27
CA MET A 414 -5.81 -10.29 10.24
C MET A 414 -6.39 -11.61 10.68
N SER A 415 -7.71 -11.73 10.64
CA SER A 415 -8.42 -12.99 10.82
C SER A 415 -8.99 -13.45 9.49
N VAL A 416 -8.75 -14.70 9.12
CA VAL A 416 -9.25 -15.29 7.89
C VAL A 416 -10.18 -16.43 8.25
N TYR A 417 -11.37 -16.44 7.67
CA TYR A 417 -12.36 -17.50 7.87
C TYR A 417 -12.26 -18.51 6.75
N ASN A 418 -12.22 -19.79 7.10
CA ASN A 418 -12.41 -20.90 6.18
C ASN A 418 -13.81 -21.50 6.37
N ASN A 419 -14.57 -21.52 5.29
CA ASN A 419 -15.84 -22.26 5.21
C ASN A 419 -15.57 -23.72 4.82
#